data_57bb9dd425be8f2aaf7d23025987e8e5
#
_entry.id   57bb9dd425be8f2aaf7d23025987e8e5
#
_cell.length_a   1.000
_cell.length_b   1.000
_cell.length_c   1.000
_cell.angle_alpha   90.00
_cell.angle_beta   90.00
_cell.angle_gamma   90.00
#
_symmetry.space_group_name_H-M   'P 1'
#
loop_
_entity.id
_entity.type
_entity.pdbx_description
1 polymer ?
#
loop_
_entity_poly.entity_id
_entity_poly.type
_entity_poly.pdbx_seq_one_letter_code
_entity_poly.pdbx_strand_id
1 'polypeptide(L)'
;MNGRSPTASANVFVLAKNLRGLAVYRNKKLLALAQFAPCMHCGIEDGTIVAAHSNQLRDGKAKSLKSHDYRIAFLCGTHHSELDQGYAMAKFERVAMWEDAHRKTIGWLFENGHLEVK
;
A
#
# COMPACT_ATOMS: atom_id res chain seq x y z
N MET A 1 3.61 19.01 21.51
CA MET A 1 4.00 18.52 21.19
C MET A 1 4.49 17.93 21.21
N ASN A 2 4.39 18.07 21.04
CA ASN A 2 4.93 17.42 20.83
C ASN A 2 5.42 16.64 20.77
N GLY A 3 5.59 16.54 20.63
CA GLY A 3 6.13 15.75 20.52
C GLY A 3 6.20 15.01 20.44
N ARG A 4 6.11 14.70 20.33
CA ARG A 4 6.26 13.80 20.32
C ARG A 4 6.56 13.03 19.93
N SER A 5 6.72 13.02 19.77
CA SER A 5 6.92 12.22 19.31
C SER A 5 7.19 11.39 19.32
N PRO A 6 7.35 11.51 19.22
CA PRO A 6 7.81 10.54 19.06
C PRO A 6 7.76 9.43 19.21
N THR A 7 7.60 9.38 19.71
CA THR A 7 7.48 8.19 19.85
C THR A 7 6.88 7.38 19.02
N ALA A 8 6.40 8.06 18.47
CA ALA A 8 5.80 7.43 17.42
C ALA A 8 6.63 6.39 16.90
N SER A 9 7.81 6.66 17.03
CA SER A 9 8.78 5.77 16.56
C SER A 9 8.57 4.39 17.01
N ALA A 10 8.03 4.24 18.15
CA ALA A 10 8.07 2.97 18.76
C ALA A 10 7.40 1.89 17.98
N ASN A 11 6.53 2.22 17.10
CA ASN A 11 5.74 1.16 16.57
C ASN A 11 5.22 1.40 15.19
N VAL A 12 5.72 2.39 14.55
CA VAL A 12 5.06 2.80 13.36
C VAL A 12 5.70 2.28 12.10
N PHE A 13 7.00 2.35 12.01
CA PHE A 13 7.64 1.95 10.78
C PHE A 13 9.06 1.46 11.01
N VAL A 14 9.54 0.75 10.02
CA VAL A 14 10.91 0.25 9.96
C VAL A 14 11.47 0.57 8.59
N LEU A 15 12.71 1.02 8.53
CA LEU A 15 13.42 1.13 7.27
C LEU A 15 14.36 -0.07 7.16
N ALA A 16 14.17 -0.84 6.09
CA ALA A 16 15.05 -1.95 5.75
C ALA A 16 15.87 -1.56 4.54
N LYS A 17 16.90 -2.33 4.24
CA LYS A 17 17.71 -2.09 3.06
C LYS A 17 17.55 -3.25 2.09
N ASN A 18 17.50 -2.93 0.80
CA ASN A 18 17.51 -3.95 -0.23
C ASN A 18 18.97 -4.40 -0.48
N LEU A 19 19.14 -5.32 -1.43
CA LEU A 19 20.45 -5.89 -1.73
C LEU A 19 21.48 -4.87 -2.21
N ARG A 20 21.03 -3.70 -2.66
CA ARG A 20 21.91 -2.63 -3.10
C ARG A 20 22.14 -1.58 -2.02
N GLY A 21 21.68 -1.84 -0.80
CA GLY A 21 21.83 -0.91 0.31
C GLY A 21 20.83 0.24 0.32
N LEU A 22 19.86 0.24 -0.55
CA LEU A 22 18.84 1.29 -0.60
C LEU A 22 17.81 1.06 0.49
N ALA A 23 17.41 2.12 1.18
CA ALA A 23 16.43 2.03 2.25
C ALA A 23 15.03 1.76 1.68
N VAL A 24 14.28 0.91 2.36
CA VAL A 24 12.91 0.58 2.00
C VAL A 24 12.03 0.85 3.21
N TYR A 25 10.98 1.64 3.00
CA TYR A 25 10.06 2.01 4.07
C TYR A 25 9.12 0.85 4.39
N ARG A 26 9.01 0.53 5.69
CA ARG A 26 8.09 -0.51 6.17
C ARG A 26 7.25 0.04 7.32
N ASN A 27 5.95 -0.24 7.28
CA ASN A 27 5.01 0.22 8.29
C ASN A 27 3.83 -0.75 8.39
N LYS A 28 3.93 -1.70 9.31
CA LYS A 28 2.90 -2.72 9.47
C LYS A 28 1.54 -2.14 9.86
N LYS A 29 1.52 -1.09 10.66
CA LYS A 29 0.26 -0.46 11.05
C LYS A 29 -0.46 0.13 9.84
N LEU A 30 0.29 0.73 8.93
CA LEU A 30 -0.28 1.28 7.71
C LEU A 30 -0.93 0.18 6.87
N LEU A 31 -0.22 -0.93 6.68
CA LEU A 31 -0.75 -2.04 5.90
C LEU A 31 -2.01 -2.63 6.54
N ALA A 32 -2.04 -2.71 7.85
CA ALA A 32 -3.16 -3.29 8.58
C ALA A 32 -4.45 -2.49 8.46
N LEU A 33 -4.36 -1.22 8.08
CA LEU A 33 -5.55 -0.39 7.91
C LEU A 33 -6.45 -0.89 6.78
N ALA A 34 -5.93 -1.73 5.89
CA ALA A 34 -6.73 -2.31 4.82
C ALA A 34 -7.97 -3.04 5.35
N GLN A 35 -7.88 -3.63 6.53
CA GLN A 35 -9.01 -4.37 7.11
C GLN A 35 -10.24 -3.50 7.37
N PHE A 36 -10.07 -2.19 7.45
CA PHE A 36 -11.17 -1.26 7.71
C PHE A 36 -11.67 -0.57 6.43
N ALA A 37 -11.06 -0.84 5.30
CA ALA A 37 -11.33 -0.12 4.06
C ALA A 37 -12.14 -0.97 3.08
N PRO A 38 -12.87 -0.32 2.16
CA PRO A 38 -13.42 -1.05 1.02
C PRO A 38 -12.34 -1.26 -0.03
N CYS A 39 -12.60 -2.14 -0.99
CA CYS A 39 -11.77 -2.25 -2.17
C CYS A 39 -11.81 -0.93 -2.93
N MET A 40 -10.66 -0.35 -3.22
CA MET A 40 -10.59 0.95 -3.88
C MET A 40 -10.86 0.86 -5.39
N HIS A 41 -11.02 -0.34 -5.90
CA HIS A 41 -11.39 -0.53 -7.29
C HIS A 41 -12.90 -0.81 -7.45
N CYS A 42 -13.43 -1.78 -6.72
CA CYS A 42 -14.83 -2.20 -6.89
C CYS A 42 -15.74 -1.85 -5.72
N GLY A 43 -15.20 -1.34 -4.62
CA GLY A 43 -15.99 -0.90 -3.47
C GLY A 43 -16.46 -2.00 -2.53
N ILE A 44 -16.13 -3.26 -2.79
CA ILE A 44 -16.63 -4.35 -1.96
C ILE A 44 -15.97 -4.33 -0.58
N GLU A 45 -16.75 -4.76 0.43
CA GLU A 45 -16.25 -4.87 1.80
C GLU A 45 -16.53 -6.29 2.29
N ASP A 46 -15.74 -7.24 1.78
CA ASP A 46 -16.01 -8.66 1.99
C ASP A 46 -15.00 -9.36 2.91
N GLY A 47 -14.17 -8.59 3.60
CA GLY A 47 -13.18 -9.17 4.50
C GLY A 47 -11.89 -9.61 3.81
N THR A 48 -11.79 -9.44 2.50
CA THR A 48 -10.59 -9.86 1.75
C THR A 48 -9.67 -8.69 1.41
N ILE A 49 -9.97 -7.49 1.89
CA ILE A 49 -9.22 -6.30 1.51
C ILE A 49 -7.80 -6.37 2.09
N VAL A 50 -6.83 -6.21 1.23
CA VAL A 50 -5.41 -6.21 1.61
C VAL A 50 -4.70 -5.02 0.98
N ALA A 51 -3.52 -4.72 1.52
CA ALA A 51 -2.67 -3.67 0.97
C ALA A 51 -1.82 -4.27 -0.14
N ALA A 52 -2.20 -4.00 -1.38
CA ALA A 52 -1.50 -4.51 -2.55
C ALA A 52 -0.35 -3.57 -2.91
N HIS A 53 0.88 -4.03 -2.78
CA HIS A 53 2.06 -3.24 -3.12
C HIS A 53 2.18 -3.01 -4.62
N SER A 54 2.76 -1.87 -4.98
CA SER A 54 3.11 -1.61 -6.37
C SER A 54 4.11 -2.64 -6.88
N ASN A 55 3.95 -3.04 -8.15
CA ASN A 55 4.89 -3.93 -8.82
C ASN A 55 5.86 -3.15 -9.73
N GLN A 56 5.91 -1.83 -9.57
CA GLN A 56 6.72 -0.98 -10.42
C GLN A 56 8.07 -0.66 -9.77
N LEU A 57 9.12 -0.72 -10.57
CA LEU A 57 10.48 -0.47 -10.09
C LEU A 57 10.62 0.92 -9.47
N ARG A 58 9.94 1.91 -10.04
CA ARG A 58 10.01 3.29 -9.52
C ARG A 58 9.46 3.41 -8.10
N ASP A 59 8.69 2.43 -7.64
CA ASP A 59 8.10 2.42 -6.31
C ASP A 59 8.93 1.61 -5.31
N GLY A 60 10.14 1.24 -5.69
CA GLY A 60 11.04 0.51 -4.82
C GLY A 60 10.99 -1.00 -4.98
N LYS A 61 10.21 -1.50 -5.94
CA LYS A 61 10.12 -2.93 -6.20
C LYS A 61 11.46 -3.44 -6.74
N ALA A 62 11.94 -4.55 -6.19
CA ALA A 62 13.10 -5.23 -6.70
C ALA A 62 12.78 -6.72 -6.79
N LYS A 63 13.69 -7.53 -7.35
CA LYS A 63 13.42 -8.92 -7.68
C LYS A 63 12.82 -9.73 -6.55
N SER A 64 13.33 -9.61 -5.34
CA SER A 64 12.79 -10.33 -4.19
C SER A 64 12.41 -9.39 -3.06
N LEU A 65 12.10 -8.14 -3.39
CA LEU A 65 11.80 -7.12 -2.42
C LEU A 65 10.54 -6.38 -2.82
N LYS A 66 9.59 -6.27 -1.91
CA LYS A 66 8.37 -5.48 -2.12
C LYS A 66 8.72 -4.00 -2.19
N SER A 67 7.90 -3.24 -2.91
CA SER A 67 8.01 -1.79 -2.95
C SER A 67 7.78 -1.20 -1.56
N HIS A 68 7.96 0.12 -1.43
CA HIS A 68 7.73 0.82 -0.16
C HIS A 68 6.31 0.62 0.33
N ASP A 69 6.12 0.52 1.64
CA ASP A 69 4.80 0.30 2.23
C ASP A 69 3.85 1.49 2.01
N TYR A 70 4.34 2.65 1.62
CA TYR A 70 3.46 3.76 1.25
C TYR A 70 3.02 3.70 -0.22
N ARG A 71 3.50 2.72 -1.00
CA ARG A 71 3.05 2.48 -2.38
C ARG A 71 2.13 1.28 -2.41
N ILE A 72 0.95 1.47 -1.84
CA ILE A 72 -0.04 0.41 -1.69
C ILE A 72 -1.40 0.86 -2.23
N ALA A 73 -2.21 -0.12 -2.58
CA ALA A 73 -3.61 0.09 -2.93
C ALA A 73 -4.44 -0.93 -2.16
N PHE A 74 -5.50 -0.50 -1.50
CA PHE A 74 -6.39 -1.42 -0.79
C PHE A 74 -7.31 -2.08 -1.80
N LEU A 75 -7.13 -3.37 -2.01
CA LEU A 75 -7.87 -4.15 -3.01
C LEU A 75 -8.41 -5.43 -2.39
N CYS A 76 -9.57 -5.87 -2.89
CA CYS A 76 -10.14 -7.15 -2.48
C CYS A 76 -9.32 -8.31 -3.05
N GLY A 77 -9.58 -9.51 -2.55
CA GLY A 77 -8.85 -10.69 -2.98
C GLY A 77 -8.86 -10.91 -4.47
N THR A 78 -10.01 -10.68 -5.11
CA THR A 78 -10.14 -10.86 -6.56
C THR A 78 -9.23 -9.89 -7.33
N HIS A 79 -9.29 -8.61 -6.99
CA HIS A 79 -8.48 -7.62 -7.72
C HIS A 79 -7.01 -7.67 -7.36
N HIS A 80 -6.70 -8.05 -6.13
CA HIS A 80 -5.30 -8.29 -5.76
C HIS A 80 -4.72 -9.45 -6.57
N SER A 81 -5.49 -10.53 -6.70
CA SER A 81 -5.06 -11.68 -7.49
C SER A 81 -4.91 -11.32 -8.96
N GLU A 82 -5.84 -10.52 -9.50
CA GLU A 82 -5.76 -10.08 -10.88
C GLU A 82 -4.50 -9.24 -11.13
N LEU A 83 -4.15 -8.39 -10.17
CA LEU A 83 -2.95 -7.57 -10.27
C LEU A 83 -1.68 -8.40 -10.39
N ASP A 84 -1.59 -9.49 -9.62
CA ASP A 84 -0.36 -10.28 -9.53
C ASP A 84 -0.30 -11.45 -10.51
N GLN A 85 -1.43 -12.06 -10.82
CA GLN A 85 -1.47 -13.32 -11.56
C GLN A 85 -2.54 -13.35 -12.64
N GLY A 86 -3.23 -12.23 -12.87
CA GLY A 86 -4.38 -12.23 -13.74
C GLY A 86 -4.02 -12.31 -15.22
N TYR A 87 -4.97 -12.82 -15.99
CA TYR A 87 -4.86 -12.91 -17.43
C TYR A 87 -5.93 -12.10 -18.16
N ALA A 88 -6.90 -11.58 -17.41
CA ALA A 88 -8.02 -10.83 -18.00
C ALA A 88 -7.61 -9.44 -18.44
N MET A 89 -6.57 -8.88 -17.83
CA MET A 89 -6.12 -7.52 -18.11
C MET A 89 -4.71 -7.53 -18.63
N ALA A 90 -4.44 -6.66 -19.60
CA ALA A 90 -3.08 -6.42 -20.07
C ALA A 90 -2.27 -5.73 -18.97
N LYS A 91 -0.94 -5.80 -19.07
CA LYS A 91 -0.08 -5.20 -18.05
C LYS A 91 -0.37 -3.73 -17.84
N PHE A 92 -0.55 -2.95 -18.90
CA PHE A 92 -0.81 -1.52 -18.76
C PHE A 92 -2.15 -1.26 -18.07
N GLU A 93 -3.12 -2.14 -18.25
CA GLU A 93 -4.42 -2.03 -17.58
C GLU A 93 -4.29 -2.32 -16.08
N ARG A 94 -3.48 -3.31 -15.72
CA ARG A 94 -3.22 -3.62 -14.32
C ARG A 94 -2.51 -2.47 -13.62
N VAL A 95 -1.54 -1.86 -14.30
CA VAL A 95 -0.85 -0.68 -13.75
C VAL A 95 -1.84 0.46 -13.56
N ALA A 96 -2.69 0.72 -14.54
CA ALA A 96 -3.68 1.80 -14.43
C ALA A 96 -4.68 1.54 -13.29
N MET A 97 -5.13 0.30 -13.15
CA MET A 97 -6.03 -0.07 -12.04
C MET A 97 -5.35 0.19 -10.70
N TRP A 98 -4.11 -0.25 -10.55
CA TRP A 98 -3.38 -0.05 -9.30
C TRP A 98 -3.14 1.43 -9.02
N GLU A 99 -2.75 2.21 -10.02
CA GLU A 99 -2.49 3.65 -9.85
C GLU A 99 -3.74 4.38 -9.37
N ASP A 100 -4.88 4.07 -9.99
CA ASP A 100 -6.15 4.67 -9.58
C ASP A 100 -6.51 4.28 -8.15
N ALA A 101 -6.40 3.00 -7.84
CA ALA A 101 -6.71 2.50 -6.50
C ALA A 101 -5.75 3.06 -5.45
N HIS A 102 -4.48 3.25 -5.81
CA HIS A 102 -3.51 3.85 -4.90
C HIS A 102 -3.90 5.29 -4.54
N ARG A 103 -4.28 6.08 -5.54
CA ARG A 103 -4.72 7.46 -5.28
C ARG A 103 -5.93 7.48 -4.35
N LYS A 104 -6.89 6.60 -4.57
CA LYS A 104 -8.08 6.50 -3.72
C LYS A 104 -7.71 6.04 -2.31
N THR A 105 -6.75 5.13 -2.20
CA THR A 105 -6.27 4.67 -0.90
C THR A 105 -5.67 5.81 -0.09
N ILE A 106 -4.81 6.62 -0.71
CA ILE A 106 -4.22 7.76 -0.03
C ILE A 106 -5.30 8.75 0.43
N GLY A 107 -6.26 9.05 -0.45
CA GLY A 107 -7.38 9.92 -0.10
C GLY A 107 -8.17 9.37 1.08
N TRP A 108 -8.50 8.09 1.05
CA TRP A 108 -9.23 7.44 2.13
C TRP A 108 -8.48 7.52 3.46
N LEU A 109 -7.17 7.31 3.43
CA LEU A 109 -6.35 7.38 4.63
C LEU A 109 -6.40 8.77 5.28
N PHE A 110 -6.29 9.83 4.48
CA PHE A 110 -6.40 11.19 5.00
C PHE A 110 -7.82 11.51 5.47
N GLU A 111 -8.82 11.14 4.68
CA GLU A 111 -10.22 11.47 4.98
C GLU A 111 -10.73 10.78 6.25
N ASN A 112 -10.15 9.66 6.59
CA ASN A 112 -10.53 8.91 7.79
C ASN A 112 -9.56 9.12 8.96
N GLY A 113 -8.67 10.10 8.84
CA GLY A 113 -7.80 10.48 9.96
C GLY A 113 -6.65 9.53 10.24
N HIS A 114 -6.33 8.64 9.33
CA HIS A 114 -5.22 7.70 9.51
C HIS A 114 -3.87 8.31 9.13
N LEU A 115 -3.89 9.35 8.29
CA LEU A 115 -2.72 10.12 7.94
C LEU A 115 -3.04 11.59 8.19
N GLU A 116 -2.07 12.32 8.74
CA GLU A 116 -2.26 13.75 8.98
C GLU A 116 -0.93 14.47 8.92
N VAL A 117 -1.02 15.77 8.68
CA VAL A 117 0.16 16.64 8.70
C VAL A 117 0.34 17.15 10.12
N LYS A 118 1.57 17.03 10.61
CA LYS A 118 1.90 17.47 11.98
C LYS A 118 2.44 18.88 12.01
#